data_d9ce848847f525dcd6e0a2a575be978a
#
_entry.id   d9ce848847f525dcd6e0a2a575be978a
#
_cell.length_a   1.000
_cell.length_b   1.000
_cell.length_c   1.000
_cell.angle_alpha   90.00
_cell.angle_beta   90.00
_cell.angle_gamma   90.00
#
_symmetry.space_group_name_H-M   'P 1'
#
loop_
_entity.id
_entity.type
_entity.pdbx_description
1 polymer ?
#
loop_
_entity_poly.entity_id
_entity_poly.type
_entity_poly.pdbx_seq_one_letter_code
_entity_poly.pdbx_strand_id
1 'polypeptide(L)'
;MKQTASLAWALAPVVASDFEALLALRLRAMRDSLTQLGRYDEARARARLAEGFAPESTHHIEVQGQRVGFIVLKHLSHALRLDHFYIDPPWQNRGIGAKVMRWVCDQADAELLPVELCALKNSDANRFYLRWGFAKVGEGEWDNDYLRMPVTPSVRAVRAFWAALQARDWPAARACLYDGVETVWWTSGERIAGADALIDVNAHYPEGWTIQLLEVEHLQDGRVMSLARVDH
;
A
#
# COMPACT_ATOMS: atom_id res chain seq x y z
N MET A 1 15.95 -10.54 21.37
CA MET A 1 15.22 -9.79 20.31
C MET A 1 15.84 -8.40 20.20
N LYS A 2 16.56 -8.11 19.10
CA LYS A 2 17.10 -6.78 18.85
C LYS A 2 15.91 -5.90 18.41
N GLN A 3 15.50 -4.98 19.26
CA GLN A 3 14.60 -3.88 18.90
C GLN A 3 15.31 -3.06 17.81
N THR A 4 14.91 -3.23 16.56
CA THR A 4 15.35 -2.36 15.47
C THR A 4 14.76 -0.99 15.73
N ALA A 5 15.56 -0.08 16.28
CA ALA A 5 15.15 1.31 16.44
C ALA A 5 14.61 1.80 15.09
N SER A 6 13.37 2.27 15.08
CA SER A 6 12.73 2.80 13.88
C SER A 6 13.55 4.01 13.40
N LEU A 7 14.26 3.88 12.28
CA LEU A 7 14.97 5.00 11.67
C LEU A 7 13.96 6.13 11.43
N ALA A 8 14.23 7.28 12.06
CA ALA A 8 13.45 8.50 11.79
C ALA A 8 13.64 8.88 10.32
N TRP A 9 12.53 9.10 9.64
CA TRP A 9 12.52 9.48 8.22
C TRP A 9 11.54 10.64 8.02
N ALA A 10 11.78 11.42 6.97
CA ALA A 10 10.94 12.55 6.59
C ALA A 10 10.93 12.74 5.08
N LEU A 11 9.94 13.47 4.59
CA LEU A 11 9.93 14.04 3.24
C LEU A 11 10.33 15.50 3.32
N ALA A 12 11.27 15.91 2.48
CA ALA A 12 11.69 17.29 2.38
C ALA A 12 11.40 17.84 0.97
N PRO A 13 11.04 19.12 0.84
CA PRO A 13 10.74 19.71 -0.45
C PRO A 13 11.96 19.70 -1.38
N VAL A 14 11.69 19.58 -2.67
CA VAL A 14 12.68 19.66 -3.75
C VAL A 14 12.60 21.03 -4.40
N VAL A 15 13.75 21.56 -4.83
CA VAL A 15 13.83 22.77 -5.64
C VAL A 15 14.39 22.45 -7.03
N ALA A 16 14.20 23.35 -8.00
CA ALA A 16 14.61 23.11 -9.39
C ALA A 16 16.11 22.78 -9.53
N SER A 17 16.98 23.37 -8.69
CA SER A 17 18.41 23.10 -8.67
C SER A 17 18.80 21.71 -8.19
N ASP A 18 17.88 20.95 -7.58
CA ASP A 18 18.16 19.57 -7.12
C ASP A 18 18.13 18.55 -8.28
N PHE A 19 17.65 18.93 -9.48
CA PHE A 19 17.45 18.02 -10.61
C PHE A 19 18.64 17.11 -10.90
N GLU A 20 19.86 17.66 -10.95
CA GLU A 20 21.08 16.88 -11.24
C GLU A 20 21.38 15.84 -10.13
N ALA A 21 21.15 16.21 -8.88
CA ALA A 21 21.31 15.27 -7.76
C ALA A 21 20.29 14.13 -7.80
N LEU A 22 19.03 14.44 -8.16
CA LEU A 22 17.96 13.44 -8.33
C LEU A 22 18.26 12.53 -9.52
N LEU A 23 18.75 13.07 -10.64
CA LEU A 23 19.18 12.28 -11.80
C LEU A 23 20.30 11.31 -11.44
N ALA A 24 21.34 11.81 -10.76
CA ALA A 24 22.46 10.98 -10.33
C ALA A 24 21.99 9.84 -9.40
N LEU A 25 21.06 10.11 -8.47
CA LEU A 25 20.48 9.08 -7.61
C LEU A 25 19.67 8.05 -8.42
N ARG A 26 18.82 8.51 -9.33
CA ARG A 26 18.05 7.64 -10.22
C ARG A 26 18.95 6.72 -11.04
N LEU A 27 20.03 7.26 -11.62
CA LEU A 27 20.99 6.47 -12.41
C LEU A 27 21.63 5.37 -11.54
N ARG A 28 22.01 5.67 -10.29
CA ARG A 28 22.54 4.64 -9.37
C ARG A 28 21.52 3.59 -9.02
N ALA A 29 20.30 4.02 -8.69
CA ALA A 29 19.23 3.12 -8.26
C ALA A 29 18.73 2.18 -9.37
N MET A 30 18.79 2.61 -10.64
CA MET A 30 18.30 1.85 -11.78
C MET A 30 19.41 1.14 -12.57
N ARG A 31 20.68 1.36 -12.23
CA ARG A 31 21.82 0.86 -13.02
C ARG A 31 21.72 -0.62 -13.32
N ASP A 32 21.60 -1.44 -12.28
CA ASP A 32 21.62 -2.91 -12.42
C ASP A 32 20.43 -3.40 -13.25
N SER A 33 19.22 -2.94 -12.95
CA SER A 33 18.02 -3.35 -13.68
C SER A 33 18.07 -2.95 -15.18
N LEU A 34 18.53 -1.73 -15.46
CA LEU A 34 18.64 -1.27 -16.86
C LEU A 34 19.79 -1.93 -17.61
N THR A 35 20.91 -2.23 -16.93
CA THR A 35 22.03 -2.96 -17.53
C THR A 35 21.64 -4.39 -17.87
N GLN A 36 20.94 -5.10 -16.99
CA GLN A 36 20.43 -6.46 -17.25
C GLN A 36 19.52 -6.53 -18.48
N LEU A 37 18.79 -5.45 -18.75
CA LEU A 37 17.90 -5.34 -19.92
C LEU A 37 18.61 -4.76 -21.17
N GLY A 38 19.92 -4.46 -21.08
CA GLY A 38 20.65 -3.83 -22.18
C GLY A 38 20.18 -2.40 -22.51
N ARG A 39 19.58 -1.69 -21.54
CA ARG A 39 18.90 -0.39 -21.72
C ARG A 39 19.46 0.74 -20.88
N TYR A 40 20.63 0.57 -20.28
CA TYR A 40 21.26 1.65 -19.55
C TYR A 40 21.68 2.77 -20.52
N ASP A 41 21.00 3.90 -20.42
CA ASP A 41 21.20 5.09 -21.26
C ASP A 41 20.92 6.33 -20.40
N GLU A 42 21.96 7.13 -20.17
CA GLU A 42 21.87 8.32 -19.30
C GLU A 42 21.06 9.45 -19.94
N ALA A 43 21.12 9.60 -21.27
CA ALA A 43 20.34 10.63 -21.98
C ALA A 43 18.84 10.32 -21.88
N ARG A 44 18.45 9.07 -22.09
CA ARG A 44 17.09 8.60 -21.89
C ARG A 44 16.64 8.74 -20.42
N ALA A 45 17.51 8.40 -19.48
CA ALA A 45 17.22 8.55 -18.07
C ALA A 45 16.96 10.01 -17.67
N ARG A 46 17.74 10.94 -18.22
CA ARG A 46 17.56 12.38 -18.06
C ARG A 46 16.23 12.85 -18.66
N ALA A 47 15.95 12.48 -19.90
CA ALA A 47 14.72 12.84 -20.59
C ALA A 47 13.48 12.36 -19.79
N ARG A 48 13.49 11.10 -19.34
CA ARG A 48 12.40 10.51 -18.56
C ARG A 48 12.18 11.19 -17.20
N LEU A 49 13.27 11.60 -16.53
CA LEU A 49 13.15 12.36 -15.30
C LEU A 49 12.63 13.77 -15.58
N ALA A 50 13.15 14.45 -16.61
CA ALA A 50 12.73 15.80 -16.96
C ALA A 50 11.24 15.89 -17.35
N GLU A 51 10.71 14.88 -18.05
CA GLU A 51 9.30 14.79 -18.41
C GLU A 51 8.37 14.75 -17.19
N GLY A 52 8.80 14.05 -16.12
CA GLY A 52 8.03 13.89 -14.90
C GLY A 52 8.36 14.91 -13.80
N PHE A 53 9.44 15.67 -13.92
CA PHE A 53 9.94 16.51 -12.86
C PHE A 53 9.08 17.75 -12.63
N ALA A 54 8.51 17.84 -11.45
CA ALA A 54 7.73 18.96 -10.94
C ALA A 54 8.11 19.14 -9.46
N PRO A 55 8.83 20.21 -9.08
CA PRO A 55 9.29 20.41 -7.71
C PRO A 55 8.17 20.27 -6.67
N GLU A 56 6.99 20.79 -6.97
CA GLU A 56 5.80 20.76 -6.10
C GLU A 56 5.28 19.34 -5.81
N SER A 57 5.53 18.39 -6.71
CA SER A 57 5.14 16.97 -6.58
C SER A 57 6.30 16.06 -6.22
N THR A 58 7.51 16.63 -6.07
CA THR A 58 8.75 15.89 -5.82
C THR A 58 9.25 16.14 -4.40
N HIS A 59 9.64 15.06 -3.71
CA HIS A 59 10.16 15.17 -2.35
C HIS A 59 11.43 14.33 -2.22
N HIS A 60 12.44 14.88 -1.53
CA HIS A 60 13.54 14.08 -1.00
C HIS A 60 13.02 13.15 0.09
N ILE A 61 13.53 11.93 0.11
CA ILE A 61 13.38 11.00 1.23
C ILE A 61 14.61 11.15 2.09
N GLU A 62 14.41 11.58 3.33
CA GLU A 62 15.48 11.81 4.28
C GLU A 62 15.44 10.80 5.42
N VAL A 63 16.60 10.32 5.84
CA VAL A 63 16.79 9.48 7.01
C VAL A 63 17.92 10.08 7.85
N GLN A 64 17.61 10.43 9.09
CA GLN A 64 18.59 11.09 10.00
C GLN A 64 19.23 12.34 9.37
N GLY A 65 18.44 13.11 8.62
CA GLY A 65 18.91 14.33 7.95
C GLY A 65 19.73 14.10 6.66
N GLN A 66 19.87 12.86 6.21
CA GLN A 66 20.55 12.53 4.94
C GLN A 66 19.53 12.24 3.83
N ARG A 67 19.72 12.81 2.66
CA ARG A 67 18.93 12.54 1.46
C ARG A 67 19.30 11.17 0.90
N VAL A 68 18.40 10.20 1.07
CA VAL A 68 18.62 8.79 0.75
C VAL A 68 17.76 8.28 -0.41
N GLY A 69 16.89 9.13 -0.94
CA GLY A 69 16.00 8.80 -2.02
C GLY A 69 15.15 9.99 -2.45
N PHE A 70 14.28 9.76 -3.41
CA PHE A 70 13.24 10.73 -3.75
C PHE A 70 11.98 10.02 -4.27
N ILE A 71 10.88 10.75 -4.21
CA ILE A 71 9.56 10.34 -4.71
C ILE A 71 8.94 11.48 -5.52
N VAL A 72 8.25 11.13 -6.61
CA VAL A 72 7.38 12.03 -7.37
C VAL A 72 5.97 11.46 -7.27
N LEU A 73 5.11 12.14 -6.52
CA LEU A 73 3.71 11.77 -6.34
C LEU A 73 2.84 12.94 -6.82
N LYS A 74 2.16 12.75 -7.94
CA LYS A 74 1.27 13.74 -8.56
C LYS A 74 -0.17 13.49 -8.19
N HIS A 75 -0.89 14.55 -7.85
CA HIS A 75 -2.34 14.53 -7.68
C HIS A 75 -3.01 14.79 -9.02
N LEU A 76 -3.64 13.77 -9.59
CA LEU A 76 -4.53 13.90 -10.75
C LEU A 76 -5.97 14.01 -10.26
N SER A 77 -6.89 14.42 -11.13
CA SER A 77 -8.31 14.54 -10.78
C SER A 77 -8.98 13.22 -10.39
N HIS A 78 -8.42 12.10 -10.78
CA HIS A 78 -8.99 10.75 -10.60
C HIS A 78 -8.07 9.76 -9.90
N ALA A 79 -6.80 10.12 -9.64
CA ALA A 79 -5.81 9.21 -9.06
C ALA A 79 -4.62 9.97 -8.47
N LEU A 80 -3.87 9.31 -7.58
CA LEU A 80 -2.50 9.66 -7.29
C LEU A 80 -1.57 8.92 -8.26
N ARG A 81 -0.70 9.65 -8.95
CA ARG A 81 0.28 9.06 -9.87
C ARG A 81 1.66 9.03 -9.24
N LEU A 82 2.17 7.83 -8.97
CA LEU A 82 3.54 7.62 -8.52
C LEU A 82 4.47 7.48 -9.72
N ASP A 83 5.06 8.59 -10.17
CA ASP A 83 5.90 8.64 -11.39
C ASP A 83 7.32 8.15 -11.14
N HIS A 84 7.89 8.51 -9.98
CA HIS A 84 9.26 8.14 -9.60
C HIS A 84 9.31 7.77 -8.11
N PHE A 85 10.02 6.69 -7.81
CA PHE A 85 10.29 6.29 -6.43
C PHE A 85 11.62 5.53 -6.38
N TYR A 86 12.62 6.17 -5.84
CA TYR A 86 13.97 5.60 -5.77
C TYR A 86 14.58 5.78 -4.40
N ILE A 87 15.23 4.72 -3.92
CA ILE A 87 16.09 4.71 -2.73
C ILE A 87 17.51 4.43 -3.21
N ASP A 88 18.48 5.22 -2.77
CA ASP A 88 19.89 5.04 -3.11
C ASP A 88 20.34 3.63 -2.65
N PRO A 89 21.07 2.85 -3.49
CA PRO A 89 21.45 1.47 -3.21
C PRO A 89 22.00 1.21 -1.80
N PRO A 90 22.89 2.04 -1.20
CA PRO A 90 23.36 1.81 0.15
C PRO A 90 22.28 1.86 1.24
N TRP A 91 21.10 2.41 0.92
CA TRP A 91 19.98 2.58 1.84
C TRP A 91 18.83 1.63 1.57
N GLN A 92 18.90 0.82 0.53
CA GLN A 92 17.90 -0.21 0.22
C GLN A 92 17.92 -1.33 1.28
N ASN A 93 16.85 -2.14 1.30
CA ASN A 93 16.67 -3.28 2.22
C ASN A 93 16.69 -2.92 3.73
N ARG A 94 16.50 -1.62 4.07
CA ARG A 94 16.42 -1.12 5.46
C ARG A 94 14.98 -0.74 5.87
N GLY A 95 13.98 -1.16 5.11
CA GLY A 95 12.57 -0.85 5.39
C GLY A 95 12.13 0.57 5.01
N ILE A 96 13.00 1.42 4.45
CA ILE A 96 12.68 2.81 4.09
C ILE A 96 11.59 2.83 3.02
N GLY A 97 11.74 2.01 1.96
CA GLY A 97 10.74 1.92 0.90
C GLY A 97 9.35 1.53 1.41
N ALA A 98 9.29 0.64 2.40
CA ALA A 98 8.02 0.25 3.03
C ALA A 98 7.36 1.40 3.80
N LYS A 99 8.15 2.24 4.49
CA LYS A 99 7.64 3.42 5.21
C LYS A 99 7.07 4.46 4.26
N VAL A 100 7.80 4.76 3.18
CA VAL A 100 7.33 5.70 2.15
C VAL A 100 6.08 5.18 1.45
N MET A 101 6.06 3.90 1.06
CA MET A 101 4.88 3.32 0.41
C MET A 101 3.66 3.30 1.33
N ARG A 102 3.85 3.06 2.63
CA ARG A 102 2.76 3.20 3.61
C ARG A 102 2.19 4.62 3.58
N TRP A 103 3.06 5.62 3.62
CA TRP A 103 2.63 7.02 3.53
C TRP A 103 1.84 7.30 2.23
N VAL A 104 2.31 6.81 1.06
CA VAL A 104 1.56 6.94 -0.21
C VAL A 104 0.18 6.29 -0.11
N CYS A 105 0.11 5.07 0.44
CA CYS A 105 -1.16 4.36 0.60
C CYS A 105 -2.09 5.09 1.58
N ASP A 106 -1.57 5.62 2.69
CA ASP A 106 -2.36 6.34 3.68
C ASP A 106 -2.95 7.65 3.09
N GLN A 107 -2.18 8.38 2.24
CA GLN A 107 -2.72 9.55 1.50
C GLN A 107 -3.85 9.12 0.55
N ALA A 108 -3.61 8.10 -0.26
CA ALA A 108 -4.59 7.57 -1.21
C ALA A 108 -5.89 7.11 -0.52
N ASP A 109 -5.76 6.41 0.61
CA ASP A 109 -6.89 5.92 1.39
C ASP A 109 -7.67 7.07 2.04
N ALA A 110 -6.98 8.12 2.51
CA ALA A 110 -7.62 9.30 3.11
C ALA A 110 -8.40 10.12 2.08
N GLU A 111 -7.89 10.22 0.85
CA GLU A 111 -8.51 10.95 -0.25
C GLU A 111 -9.49 10.09 -1.07
N LEU A 112 -9.58 8.79 -0.77
CA LEU A 112 -10.35 7.80 -1.53
C LEU A 112 -9.98 7.76 -3.02
N LEU A 113 -8.70 8.02 -3.32
CA LEU A 113 -8.15 7.99 -4.67
C LEU A 113 -7.35 6.72 -4.92
N PRO A 114 -7.45 6.10 -6.10
CA PRO A 114 -6.55 5.03 -6.50
C PRO A 114 -5.12 5.57 -6.68
N VAL A 115 -4.14 4.66 -6.58
CA VAL A 115 -2.75 4.95 -6.92
C VAL A 115 -2.38 4.22 -8.20
N GLU A 116 -1.87 4.96 -9.18
CA GLU A 116 -1.34 4.43 -10.44
C GLU A 116 0.19 4.51 -10.46
N LEU A 117 0.82 3.53 -11.03
CA LEU A 117 2.27 3.54 -11.29
C LEU A 117 2.65 2.60 -12.42
N CYS A 118 3.86 2.80 -12.97
CA CYS A 118 4.49 1.85 -13.87
C CYS A 118 5.79 1.32 -13.24
N ALA A 119 6.07 0.05 -13.45
CA ALA A 119 7.32 -0.58 -12.99
C ALA A 119 8.00 -1.34 -14.14
N LEU A 120 9.31 -1.17 -14.24
CA LEU A 120 10.13 -1.85 -15.24
C LEU A 120 9.91 -3.38 -15.12
N LYS A 121 9.62 -4.05 -16.24
CA LYS A 121 9.44 -5.51 -16.29
C LYS A 121 10.67 -6.21 -15.71
N ASN A 122 10.43 -7.34 -15.05
CA ASN A 122 11.47 -8.19 -14.43
C ASN A 122 12.30 -7.52 -13.32
N SER A 123 11.93 -6.33 -12.86
CA SER A 123 12.56 -5.71 -11.69
C SER A 123 11.93 -6.17 -10.38
N ASP A 124 12.70 -6.08 -9.29
CA ASP A 124 12.22 -6.39 -7.92
C ASP A 124 11.07 -5.47 -7.47
N ALA A 125 10.92 -4.32 -8.10
CA ALA A 125 9.84 -3.38 -7.84
C ALA A 125 8.46 -4.02 -8.07
N ASN A 126 8.32 -4.93 -9.05
CA ASN A 126 7.05 -5.62 -9.30
C ASN A 126 6.58 -6.40 -8.06
N ARG A 127 7.48 -7.20 -7.45
CA ARG A 127 7.17 -7.93 -6.21
C ARG A 127 6.90 -7.01 -5.02
N PHE A 128 7.58 -5.87 -4.99
CA PHE A 128 7.36 -4.87 -3.95
C PHE A 128 5.95 -4.30 -4.04
N TYR A 129 5.50 -3.84 -5.21
CA TYR A 129 4.17 -3.24 -5.37
C TYR A 129 3.03 -4.24 -5.14
N LEU A 130 3.17 -5.48 -5.62
CA LEU A 130 2.17 -6.54 -5.35
C LEU A 130 1.93 -6.74 -3.84
N ARG A 131 2.97 -6.69 -3.00
CA ARG A 131 2.83 -6.80 -1.54
C ARG A 131 2.08 -5.62 -0.90
N TRP A 132 1.99 -4.49 -1.60
CA TRP A 132 1.24 -3.30 -1.16
C TRP A 132 -0.18 -3.24 -1.72
N GLY A 133 -0.67 -4.33 -2.30
CA GLY A 133 -2.03 -4.44 -2.81
C GLY A 133 -2.23 -3.81 -4.19
N PHE A 134 -1.15 -3.52 -4.91
CA PHE A 134 -1.25 -3.13 -6.31
C PHE A 134 -1.58 -4.35 -7.18
N ALA A 135 -2.52 -4.20 -8.09
CA ALA A 135 -2.83 -5.17 -9.14
C ALA A 135 -2.20 -4.73 -10.45
N LYS A 136 -1.64 -5.67 -11.21
CA LYS A 136 -1.20 -5.41 -12.58
C LYS A 136 -2.46 -5.25 -13.45
N VAL A 137 -2.62 -4.10 -14.08
CA VAL A 137 -3.78 -3.75 -14.92
C VAL A 137 -3.44 -3.64 -16.40
N GLY A 138 -2.15 -3.58 -16.73
CA GLY A 138 -1.69 -3.49 -18.11
C GLY A 138 -0.20 -3.76 -18.22
N GLU A 139 0.28 -3.74 -19.46
CA GLU A 139 1.71 -3.77 -19.75
C GLU A 139 2.03 -3.07 -21.05
N GLY A 140 3.08 -2.26 -21.01
CA GLY A 140 3.71 -1.70 -22.21
C GLY A 140 4.84 -2.60 -22.72
N GLU A 141 5.65 -2.06 -23.61
CA GLU A 141 6.83 -2.77 -24.15
C GLU A 141 7.82 -3.14 -23.04
N TRP A 142 8.06 -2.22 -22.07
CA TRP A 142 9.12 -2.33 -21.05
C TRP A 142 8.61 -2.30 -19.62
N ASP A 143 7.44 -1.76 -19.38
CA ASP A 143 6.88 -1.55 -18.07
C ASP A 143 5.59 -2.36 -17.89
N ASN A 144 5.29 -2.71 -16.65
CA ASN A 144 3.98 -3.16 -16.21
C ASN A 144 3.24 -1.99 -15.57
N ASP A 145 1.96 -1.85 -15.89
CA ASP A 145 1.08 -0.86 -15.29
C ASP A 145 0.39 -1.46 -14.07
N TYR A 146 0.36 -0.70 -12.99
CA TYR A 146 -0.21 -1.10 -11.72
C TYR A 146 -1.23 -0.10 -11.23
N LEU A 147 -2.28 -0.61 -10.62
CA LEU A 147 -3.33 0.16 -9.94
C LEU A 147 -3.55 -0.42 -8.54
N ARG A 148 -3.66 0.46 -7.55
CA ARG A 148 -4.13 0.13 -6.21
C ARG A 148 -5.38 0.94 -5.89
N MET A 149 -6.48 0.25 -5.60
CA MET A 149 -7.69 0.92 -5.12
C MET A 149 -7.52 1.36 -3.66
N PRO A 150 -8.12 2.50 -3.26
CA PRO A 150 -8.06 2.95 -1.87
C PRO A 150 -8.79 1.98 -0.95
N VAL A 151 -8.27 1.82 0.25
CA VAL A 151 -8.92 1.05 1.31
C VAL A 151 -9.89 1.97 2.05
N THR A 152 -11.16 1.85 1.74
CA THR A 152 -12.21 2.66 2.39
C THR A 152 -12.28 2.38 3.90
N PRO A 153 -12.82 3.31 4.72
CA PRO A 153 -13.04 3.07 6.15
C PRO A 153 -13.86 1.81 6.41
N SER A 154 -14.86 1.53 5.59
CA SER A 154 -15.70 0.33 5.70
C SER A 154 -14.93 -0.96 5.43
N VAL A 155 -14.10 -1.01 4.37
CA VAL A 155 -13.21 -2.14 4.09
C VAL A 155 -12.20 -2.34 5.22
N ARG A 156 -11.67 -1.25 5.76
CA ARG A 156 -10.74 -1.29 6.90
C ARG A 156 -11.39 -1.87 8.14
N ALA A 157 -12.62 -1.44 8.45
CA ALA A 157 -13.38 -1.94 9.59
C ALA A 157 -13.68 -3.46 9.45
N VAL A 158 -14.09 -3.92 8.26
CA VAL A 158 -14.33 -5.35 8.00
C VAL A 158 -13.05 -6.17 8.16
N ARG A 159 -11.92 -5.71 7.65
CA ARG A 159 -10.62 -6.39 7.82
C ARG A 159 -10.19 -6.45 9.29
N ALA A 160 -10.35 -5.35 10.02
CA ALA A 160 -10.03 -5.28 11.45
C ALA A 160 -10.91 -6.23 12.25
N PHE A 161 -12.21 -6.31 11.96
CA PHE A 161 -13.15 -7.24 12.58
C PHE A 161 -12.72 -8.70 12.41
N TRP A 162 -12.44 -9.14 11.18
CA TRP A 162 -11.99 -10.51 10.91
C TRP A 162 -10.63 -10.82 11.58
N ALA A 163 -9.70 -9.87 11.58
CA ALA A 163 -8.42 -10.04 12.26
C ALA A 163 -8.58 -10.19 13.78
N ALA A 164 -9.44 -9.39 14.38
CA ALA A 164 -9.75 -9.47 15.82
C ALA A 164 -10.43 -10.79 16.18
N LEU A 165 -11.39 -11.26 15.38
CA LEU A 165 -12.01 -12.58 15.56
C LEU A 165 -10.95 -13.70 15.50
N GLN A 166 -10.08 -13.68 14.50
CA GLN A 166 -8.99 -14.67 14.36
C GLN A 166 -8.05 -14.64 15.58
N ALA A 167 -7.76 -13.46 16.10
CA ALA A 167 -6.91 -13.30 17.30
C ALA A 167 -7.61 -13.59 18.62
N ARG A 168 -8.92 -13.83 18.62
CA ARG A 168 -9.77 -13.92 19.83
C ARG A 168 -9.72 -12.64 20.68
N ASP A 169 -9.43 -11.49 20.04
CA ASP A 169 -9.48 -10.18 20.67
C ASP A 169 -10.91 -9.63 20.62
N TRP A 170 -11.74 -10.11 21.57
CA TRP A 170 -13.16 -9.77 21.61
C TRP A 170 -13.42 -8.27 21.82
N PRO A 171 -12.65 -7.55 22.67
CA PRO A 171 -12.77 -6.10 22.76
C PRO A 171 -12.48 -5.39 21.45
N ALA A 172 -11.42 -5.77 20.72
CA ALA A 172 -11.10 -5.19 19.42
C ALA A 172 -12.16 -5.52 18.36
N ALA A 173 -12.68 -6.75 18.33
CA ALA A 173 -13.77 -7.14 17.45
C ALA A 173 -15.04 -6.32 17.73
N ARG A 174 -15.39 -6.14 19.03
CA ARG A 174 -16.53 -5.33 19.48
C ARG A 174 -16.42 -3.87 19.02
N ALA A 175 -15.21 -3.30 19.10
CA ALA A 175 -14.93 -1.92 18.68
C ALA A 175 -15.12 -1.67 17.16
N CYS A 176 -15.15 -2.72 16.35
CA CYS A 176 -15.43 -2.63 14.91
C CYS A 176 -16.93 -2.54 14.59
N LEU A 177 -17.81 -2.73 15.59
CA LEU A 177 -19.25 -2.82 15.41
C LEU A 177 -19.95 -1.62 16.07
N TYR A 178 -21.03 -1.12 15.43
CA TYR A 178 -21.94 -0.19 16.11
C TYR A 178 -22.97 -0.98 16.97
N ASP A 179 -23.52 -0.36 18.00
CA ASP A 179 -24.34 -1.05 19.00
C ASP A 179 -25.59 -1.73 18.41
N GLY A 180 -26.21 -1.12 17.42
CA GLY A 180 -27.42 -1.63 16.77
C GLY A 180 -27.15 -2.54 15.57
N VAL A 181 -25.98 -3.18 15.47
CA VAL A 181 -25.70 -4.10 14.37
C VAL A 181 -26.70 -5.28 14.38
N GLU A 182 -27.21 -5.63 13.19
CA GLU A 182 -27.98 -6.86 12.98
C GLU A 182 -27.21 -7.81 12.07
N THR A 183 -27.13 -9.06 12.48
CA THR A 183 -26.50 -10.14 11.69
C THR A 183 -27.53 -11.21 11.38
N VAL A 184 -27.53 -11.69 10.15
CA VAL A 184 -28.38 -12.82 9.72
C VAL A 184 -27.46 -13.97 9.33
N TRP A 185 -27.62 -15.09 9.99
CA TRP A 185 -26.95 -16.34 9.59
C TRP A 185 -27.71 -17.00 8.45
N TRP A 186 -27.18 -16.90 7.25
CA TRP A 186 -27.90 -17.33 6.04
C TRP A 186 -28.26 -18.82 6.03
N THR A 187 -27.47 -19.67 6.69
CA THR A 187 -27.69 -21.11 6.72
C THR A 187 -28.87 -21.55 7.62
N SER A 188 -29.08 -20.82 8.73
CA SER A 188 -30.15 -21.14 9.70
C SER A 188 -31.28 -20.11 9.68
N GLY A 189 -31.09 -18.93 9.09
CA GLY A 189 -32.03 -17.82 9.14
C GLY A 189 -32.03 -17.09 10.50
N GLU A 190 -31.19 -17.47 11.43
CA GLU A 190 -31.09 -16.83 12.74
C GLU A 190 -30.67 -15.37 12.61
N ARG A 191 -31.30 -14.54 13.44
CA ARG A 191 -30.96 -13.12 13.57
C ARG A 191 -30.34 -12.87 14.92
N ILE A 192 -29.18 -12.21 14.90
CA ILE A 192 -28.48 -11.75 16.10
C ILE A 192 -28.55 -10.23 16.10
N ALA A 193 -29.17 -9.66 17.11
CA ALA A 193 -29.34 -8.21 17.25
C ALA A 193 -28.40 -7.68 18.35
N GLY A 194 -27.64 -6.67 17.99
CA GLY A 194 -26.68 -6.01 18.90
C GLY A 194 -25.26 -6.57 18.83
N ALA A 195 -24.32 -5.67 19.00
CA ALA A 195 -22.90 -5.98 18.88
C ALA A 195 -22.43 -6.96 19.97
N ASP A 196 -22.89 -6.80 21.21
CA ASP A 196 -22.49 -7.68 22.33
C ASP A 196 -22.97 -9.10 22.09
N ALA A 197 -24.21 -9.28 21.61
CA ALA A 197 -24.75 -10.60 21.28
C ALA A 197 -23.96 -11.29 20.17
N LEU A 198 -23.54 -10.53 19.13
CA LEU A 198 -22.71 -11.08 18.06
C LEU A 198 -21.33 -11.52 18.55
N ILE A 199 -20.72 -10.75 19.45
CA ILE A 199 -19.44 -11.12 20.05
C ILE A 199 -19.59 -12.34 20.95
N ASP A 200 -20.63 -12.40 21.79
CA ASP A 200 -20.89 -13.53 22.68
C ASP A 200 -21.06 -14.84 21.93
N VAL A 201 -21.80 -14.85 20.82
CA VAL A 201 -21.94 -16.04 19.98
C VAL A 201 -20.59 -16.53 19.48
N ASN A 202 -19.72 -15.62 19.01
CA ASN A 202 -18.39 -15.99 18.53
C ASN A 202 -17.44 -16.42 19.63
N ALA A 203 -17.51 -15.78 20.82
CA ALA A 203 -16.68 -16.10 21.97
C ALA A 203 -16.99 -17.47 22.57
N HIS A 204 -18.26 -17.89 22.52
CA HIS A 204 -18.71 -19.18 23.03
C HIS A 204 -18.78 -20.29 21.97
N TYR A 205 -18.42 -19.98 20.71
CA TYR A 205 -18.34 -21.00 19.67
C TYR A 205 -17.20 -22.00 20.00
N PRO A 206 -17.39 -23.30 19.74
CA PRO A 206 -16.37 -24.31 20.05
C PRO A 206 -15.00 -23.94 19.51
N GLU A 207 -13.96 -24.11 20.34
CA GLU A 207 -12.59 -23.82 19.95
C GLU A 207 -12.09 -24.73 18.82
N GLY A 208 -11.00 -24.32 18.17
CA GLY A 208 -10.31 -25.08 17.12
C GLY A 208 -10.46 -24.52 15.71
N TRP A 209 -11.30 -23.49 15.52
CA TRP A 209 -11.45 -22.85 14.23
C TRP A 209 -10.37 -21.80 13.94
N THR A 210 -10.02 -21.69 12.66
CA THR A 210 -9.14 -20.66 12.13
C THR A 210 -9.83 -19.93 11.01
N ILE A 211 -9.58 -18.61 10.91
CA ILE A 211 -10.14 -17.75 9.85
C ILE A 211 -9.01 -17.33 8.93
N GLN A 212 -9.17 -17.57 7.65
CA GLN A 212 -8.38 -16.98 6.59
C GLN A 212 -9.25 -16.03 5.77
N LEU A 213 -9.05 -14.73 5.92
CA LEU A 213 -9.71 -13.73 5.08
C LEU A 213 -9.09 -13.78 3.69
N LEU A 214 -9.89 -14.14 2.69
CA LEU A 214 -9.45 -14.32 1.30
C LEU A 214 -9.61 -13.02 0.51
N GLU A 215 -10.75 -12.36 0.66
CA GLU A 215 -11.10 -11.18 -0.13
C GLU A 215 -11.96 -10.21 0.67
N VAL A 216 -11.80 -8.92 0.42
CA VAL A 216 -12.68 -7.86 0.93
C VAL A 216 -12.81 -6.80 -0.15
N GLU A 217 -14.02 -6.61 -0.65
CA GLU A 217 -14.33 -5.67 -1.72
C GLU A 217 -15.38 -4.65 -1.30
N HIS A 218 -15.23 -3.43 -1.78
CA HIS A 218 -16.24 -2.39 -1.69
C HIS A 218 -17.15 -2.47 -2.92
N LEU A 219 -18.44 -2.69 -2.71
CA LEU A 219 -19.43 -2.80 -3.77
C LEU A 219 -19.93 -1.41 -4.20
N GLN A 220 -20.44 -1.30 -5.43
CA GLN A 220 -20.95 -0.03 -6.00
C GLN A 220 -22.10 0.58 -5.20
N ASP A 221 -22.86 -0.21 -4.47
CA ASP A 221 -23.99 0.22 -3.63
C ASP A 221 -23.57 0.67 -2.21
N GLY A 222 -22.26 0.78 -1.95
CA GLY A 222 -21.72 1.19 -0.66
C GLY A 222 -21.53 0.07 0.35
N ARG A 223 -21.96 -1.16 0.03
CA ARG A 223 -21.72 -2.34 0.88
C ARG A 223 -20.30 -2.84 0.74
N VAL A 224 -19.85 -3.61 1.73
CA VAL A 224 -18.58 -4.35 1.67
C VAL A 224 -18.89 -5.84 1.67
N MET A 225 -18.34 -6.54 0.70
CA MET A 225 -18.32 -8.00 0.65
C MET A 225 -17.00 -8.50 1.25
N SER A 226 -17.05 -9.56 2.03
CA SER A 226 -15.88 -10.30 2.45
C SER A 226 -16.04 -11.78 2.20
N LEU A 227 -14.96 -12.42 1.75
CA LEU A 227 -14.87 -13.87 1.60
C LEU A 227 -13.82 -14.38 2.58
N ALA A 228 -14.23 -15.25 3.48
CA ALA A 228 -13.34 -15.88 4.46
C ALA A 228 -13.52 -17.40 4.40
N ARG A 229 -12.39 -18.11 4.58
CA ARG A 229 -12.39 -19.54 4.87
C ARG A 229 -12.32 -19.73 6.37
N VAL A 230 -13.18 -20.59 6.89
CA VAL A 230 -13.15 -21.02 8.29
C VAL A 230 -12.88 -22.52 8.29
N ASP A 231 -11.75 -22.91 8.88
CA ASP A 231 -11.33 -24.31 9.01
C ASP A 231 -11.43 -24.73 10.48
N HIS A 232 -11.89 -25.97 10.74
CA HIS A 232 -11.96 -26.62 12.04
C HIS A 232 -10.89 -27.69 12.17
#